data_8b81da728b9608203b73f6f276f96c99
#
_entry.id   8b81da728b9608203b73f6f276f96c99
#
_cell.length_a   1.000
_cell.length_b   1.000
_cell.length_c   1.000
_cell.angle_alpha   90.00
_cell.angle_beta   90.00
_cell.angle_gamma   90.00
#
_symmetry.space_group_name_H-M   'P 1'
#
loop_
_entity.id
_entity.type
_entity.pdbx_description
1 polymer ?
#
loop_
_entity_poly.entity_id
_entity_poly.type
_entity_poly.pdbx_seq_one_letter_code
_entity_poly.pdbx_strand_id
1 'polypeptide(L)' 'MKAKIVVTPKKAVLDPQGKTVQNALAQMGYKGVEAVHVGKYLEVELSGVDRETAGNQMEEACRKFLTNPVIEDFHVEITD' A
#
# COMPACT_ATOMS: atom_id res chain seq x y z
N MET A 1 -6.31 19.34 2.32
CA MET A 1 -5.09 18.55 2.12
C MET A 1 -5.39 17.08 2.35
N LYS A 2 -4.82 16.24 1.55
CA LYS A 2 -5.09 14.79 1.60
C LYS A 2 -3.78 14.03 1.52
N ALA A 3 -3.63 13.01 2.34
CA ALA A 3 -2.53 12.06 2.23
C ALA A 3 -3.04 10.79 1.56
N LYS A 4 -2.37 10.38 0.50
CA LYS A 4 -2.64 9.14 -0.21
C LYS A 4 -1.53 8.16 0.13
N ILE A 5 -1.89 7.04 0.73
CA ILE A 5 -0.93 6.06 1.23
C ILE A 5 -1.17 4.74 0.54
N VAL A 6 -0.16 4.26 -0.16
CA VAL A 6 -0.19 2.95 -0.81
C VAL A 6 0.69 2.01 0.00
N VAL A 7 0.13 0.88 0.41
CA VAL A 7 0.84 -0.13 1.19
C VAL A 7 0.86 -1.42 0.38
N THR A 8 2.04 -1.95 0.15
CA THR A 8 2.21 -3.17 -0.65
C THR A 8 3.07 -4.18 0.12
N PRO A 9 2.84 -5.49 -0.07
CA PRO A 9 3.71 -6.49 0.54
C PRO A 9 5.10 -6.45 -0.10
N LYS A 10 6.14 -6.72 0.70
CA LYS A 10 7.49 -6.87 0.18
C LYS A 10 7.56 -8.09 -0.73
N LYS A 11 8.41 -8.02 -1.76
CA LYS A 11 8.51 -9.09 -2.77
C LYS A 11 8.83 -10.46 -2.18
N ALA A 12 9.62 -10.49 -1.12
CA ALA A 12 10.04 -11.75 -0.50
C ALA A 12 8.99 -12.37 0.42
N VAL A 13 7.88 -11.66 0.66
CA VAL A 13 6.83 -12.12 1.58
C VAL A 13 5.81 -12.95 0.83
N LEU A 14 5.40 -14.06 1.43
CA LEU A 14 4.31 -14.87 0.91
C LEU A 14 3.00 -14.07 0.95
N ASP A 15 2.32 -14.00 -0.19
CA ASP A 15 1.07 -13.25 -0.34
C ASP A 15 -0.06 -14.20 -0.74
N PRO A 16 -0.78 -14.78 0.24
CA PRO A 16 -1.85 -15.74 -0.08
C PRO A 16 -2.98 -15.13 -0.89
N GLN A 17 -3.32 -13.86 -0.63
CA GLN A 17 -4.36 -13.17 -1.39
C GLN A 17 -3.95 -12.96 -2.84
N GLY A 18 -2.72 -12.52 -3.08
CA GLY A 18 -2.19 -12.35 -4.41
C GLY A 18 -2.15 -13.66 -5.17
N LYS A 19 -1.77 -14.73 -4.49
CA LYS A 19 -1.72 -16.07 -5.11
C LYS A 19 -3.11 -16.54 -5.52
N THR A 20 -4.12 -16.30 -4.70
CA THR A 20 -5.51 -16.64 -5.01
C THR A 20 -5.99 -15.89 -6.24
N VAL A 21 -5.71 -14.58 -6.33
CA VAL A 21 -6.07 -13.77 -7.49
C VAL A 21 -5.35 -14.28 -8.75
N GLN A 22 -4.06 -14.58 -8.63
CA GLN A 22 -3.27 -15.11 -9.72
C GLN A 22 -3.87 -16.40 -10.28
N ASN A 23 -4.23 -17.32 -9.39
CA ASN A 23 -4.84 -18.60 -9.79
C ASN A 23 -6.19 -18.39 -10.47
N ALA A 24 -7.01 -17.47 -9.97
CA ALA A 24 -8.29 -17.15 -10.59
C ALA A 24 -8.12 -16.59 -11.99
N LEU A 25 -7.16 -15.69 -12.19
CA LEU A 25 -6.88 -15.12 -13.51
C LEU A 25 -6.42 -16.20 -14.49
N ALA A 26 -5.59 -17.12 -14.04
CA ALA A 26 -5.13 -18.24 -14.87
C ALA A 26 -6.31 -19.14 -15.28
N GLN A 27 -7.22 -19.42 -14.35
CA GLN A 27 -8.40 -20.24 -14.64
C GLN A 27 -9.35 -19.56 -15.62
N MET A 28 -9.38 -18.23 -15.62
CA MET A 28 -10.18 -17.46 -16.58
C MET A 28 -9.55 -17.38 -17.97
N GLY A 29 -8.37 -17.93 -18.14
CA GLY A 29 -7.70 -17.97 -19.44
C GLY A 29 -6.80 -16.78 -19.72
N TYR A 30 -6.57 -15.89 -18.76
CA TYR A 30 -5.62 -14.79 -18.94
C TYR A 30 -4.20 -15.31 -18.87
N LYS A 31 -3.43 -15.03 -19.93
CA LYS A 31 -2.05 -15.50 -20.03
C LYS A 31 -1.09 -14.36 -19.72
N GLY A 32 0.11 -14.72 -19.28
CA GLY A 32 1.16 -13.74 -19.03
C GLY A 32 1.13 -13.13 -17.65
N VAL A 33 0.25 -13.59 -16.75
CA VAL A 33 0.22 -13.12 -15.38
C VAL A 33 1.31 -13.84 -14.59
N GLU A 34 2.39 -13.16 -14.28
CA GLU A 34 3.53 -13.75 -13.59
C GLU A 34 3.39 -13.70 -12.08
N ALA A 35 2.79 -12.62 -11.57
CA ALA A 35 2.60 -12.45 -10.13
C ALA A 35 1.48 -11.46 -9.88
N VAL A 36 0.82 -11.61 -8.72
CA VAL A 36 -0.18 -10.67 -8.24
C VAL A 36 0.11 -10.39 -6.77
N HIS A 37 0.15 -9.11 -6.44
CA HIS A 37 0.37 -8.66 -5.06
C HIS A 37 -0.83 -7.83 -4.64
N VAL A 38 -1.40 -8.17 -3.49
CA VAL A 38 -2.55 -7.45 -2.94
C VAL A 38 -2.08 -6.56 -1.81
N GLY A 39 -2.33 -5.27 -1.96
CA GLY A 39 -2.01 -4.29 -0.95
C GLY A 39 -3.26 -3.51 -0.53
N LYS A 40 -3.04 -2.37 0.09
CA LYS A 40 -4.14 -1.50 0.50
C LYS A 40 -3.82 -0.05 0.17
N TYR A 41 -4.86 0.75 0.08
CA TYR A 41 -4.78 2.17 -0.22
C TYR A 41 -5.58 2.92 0.83
N LEU A 42 -4.97 3.95 1.43
CA LEU A 42 -5.63 4.78 2.42
C LEU A 42 -5.64 6.23 1.95
N GLU A 43 -6.74 6.93 2.19
CA GLU A 43 -6.83 8.37 2.05
C GLU A 43 -7.08 8.98 3.41
N VAL A 44 -6.21 9.89 3.81
CA VAL A 44 -6.35 10.60 5.09
C VAL A 44 -6.57 12.07 4.78
N GLU A 45 -7.70 12.61 5.20
CA GLU A 45 -7.99 14.02 5.03
C GLU A 45 -7.41 14.79 6.21
N LEU A 46 -6.67 15.87 5.90
CA LEU A 46 -5.94 16.64 6.88
C LEU A 46 -6.30 18.12 6.76
N SER A 47 -6.38 18.79 7.90
CA SER A 47 -6.56 20.21 7.95
C SER A 47 -5.77 20.80 9.12
N GLY A 48 -5.41 22.08 9.03
CA GLY A 48 -4.71 22.76 10.11
C GLY A 48 -3.23 22.40 10.23
N VAL A 49 -2.65 21.76 9.22
CA VAL A 49 -1.22 21.42 9.20
C VAL A 49 -0.64 21.79 7.85
N ASP A 50 0.65 22.08 7.81
CA ASP A 50 1.35 22.35 6.55
C ASP A 50 1.76 21.04 5.89
N ARG A 51 2.21 21.15 4.64
CA ARG A 51 2.58 19.97 3.83
C ARG A 51 3.73 19.19 4.45
N GLU A 52 4.75 19.88 4.95
CA GLU A 52 5.91 19.22 5.54
C GLU A 52 5.53 18.45 6.81
N THR A 53 4.78 19.09 7.71
CA THR A 53 4.31 18.43 8.92
C THR A 53 3.42 17.25 8.60
N ALA A 54 2.50 17.41 7.64
CA ALA A 54 1.60 16.34 7.22
C ALA A 54 2.39 15.15 6.69
N GLY A 55 3.40 15.38 5.85
CA GLY A 55 4.24 14.32 5.32
C GLY A 55 4.98 13.56 6.41
N ASN A 56 5.58 14.29 7.35
CA ASN A 56 6.31 13.69 8.46
C ASN A 56 5.41 12.87 9.37
N GLN A 57 4.23 13.39 9.67
CA GLN A 57 3.26 12.69 10.52
C GLN A 57 2.76 11.40 9.85
N MET A 58 2.47 11.46 8.57
CA MET A 58 1.95 10.30 7.85
C MET A 58 3.02 9.21 7.69
N GLU A 59 4.27 9.59 7.43
CA GLU A 59 5.36 8.63 7.40
C GLU A 59 5.56 7.96 8.76
N GLU A 60 5.53 8.74 9.83
CA GLU A 60 5.66 8.20 11.17
C GLU A 60 4.49 7.26 11.50
N ALA A 61 3.28 7.63 11.15
CA ALA A 61 2.10 6.79 11.36
C ALA A 61 2.21 5.48 10.58
N CYS A 62 2.73 5.52 9.36
CA CYS A 62 2.95 4.31 8.58
C CYS A 62 3.92 3.36 9.29
N ARG A 63 5.04 3.89 9.79
CA ARG A 63 6.03 3.06 10.49
C ARG A 63 5.50 2.49 11.80
N LYS A 64 4.63 3.23 12.49
CA LYS A 64 4.16 2.84 13.82
C LYS A 64 2.96 1.90 13.80
N PHE A 65 2.00 2.10 12.87
CA PHE A 65 0.79 1.28 12.91
C PHE A 65 0.05 1.09 11.60
N LEU A 66 0.17 2.00 10.63
CA LEU A 66 -0.56 1.86 9.36
C LEU A 66 0.00 0.75 8.49
N THR A 67 1.26 0.41 8.67
CA THR A 67 1.90 -0.68 7.95
C THR A 67 2.63 -1.59 8.94
N ASN A 68 2.96 -2.79 8.48
CA ASN A 68 3.91 -3.63 9.17
C ASN A 68 5.24 -3.54 8.41
N PRO A 69 6.20 -2.74 8.88
CA PRO A 69 7.42 -2.48 8.11
C PRO A 69 8.31 -3.71 7.92
N VAL A 70 8.07 -4.79 8.67
CA VAL A 70 8.80 -6.05 8.48
C VAL A 70 8.40 -6.71 7.17
N ILE A 71 7.12 -6.62 6.79
CA ILE A 71 6.58 -7.36 5.64
C ILE A 71 5.95 -6.46 4.57
N GLU A 72 5.87 -5.14 4.82
CA GLU A 72 5.21 -4.22 3.90
C GLU A 72 6.09 -3.01 3.58
N ASP A 73 5.94 -2.51 2.37
CA ASP A 73 6.47 -1.22 1.95
C ASP A 73 5.31 -0.23 1.84
N PHE A 74 5.62 1.05 1.94
CA PHE A 74 4.59 2.06 1.79
C PHE A 74 5.11 3.28 1.01
N HIS A 75 4.18 4.02 0.43
CA HIS A 75 4.45 5.27 -0.25
C HIS A 75 3.39 6.29 0.18
N VAL A 76 3.85 7.48 0.57
CA VAL A 76 2.98 8.59 1.00
C VAL A 76 3.07 9.71 0.00
N GLU A 77 1.91 10.18 -0.47
CA GLU A 77 1.81 11.36 -1.33
C GLU A 77 0.87 12.36 -0.69
N ILE A 78 1.32 13.60 -0.55
CA ILE A 78 0.50 14.68 -0.01
C ILE A 78 -0.03 15.52 -1.16
N THR A 79 -1.34 15.68 -1.23
CA THR A 79 -2.00 16.50 -2.25
C THR A 79 -2.89 17.55 -1.60
N ASP A 80 -3.18 18.60 -2.33
CA ASP A 80 -4.07 19.67 -1.84
C ASP A 80 -5.55 19.32 -1.94
#